data_615388532b20987059a3931a01b340e6
#
_entry.id   615388532b20987059a3931a01b340e6
#
_cell.length_a   1.000
_cell.length_b   1.000
_cell.length_c   1.000
_cell.angle_alpha   90.00
_cell.angle_beta   90.00
_cell.angle_gamma   90.00
#
_symmetry.space_group_name_H-M   'P 1'
#
loop_
_entity.id
_entity.type
_entity.pdbx_description
1 polymer ?
#
loop_
_entity_poly.entity_id
_entity_poly.type
_entity_poly.pdbx_seq_one_letter_code
_entity_poly.pdbx_strand_id
1 'polypeptide(L)'
;MKKTEMLKKNYEYKRVLTKGKYYSGKYIEAFIKTNNNNKNFLGIAIGVKIAKAVKRNHIKRLIRENYKNLEEKVNSGNTVVFLWKKKIDIKNANYKNIKQDMEDIFHKSKLFIEEKR
;
A
#
# COMPACT_ATOMS: atom_id res chain seq x y z
N MET A 1 13.72 -0.57 4.81
CA MET A 1 12.91 0.67 4.96
C MET A 1 13.27 1.32 6.30
N LYS A 2 13.60 2.60 6.28
CA LYS A 2 14.13 3.27 7.48
C LYS A 2 13.07 3.76 8.46
N LYS A 3 11.89 4.12 7.96
CA LYS A 3 10.81 4.68 8.79
C LYS A 3 9.51 3.93 8.68
N THR A 4 9.55 2.72 8.15
CA THR A 4 8.37 1.87 7.96
C THR A 4 8.66 0.46 8.44
N GLU A 5 7.71 -0.11 9.17
CA GLU A 5 7.72 -1.51 9.56
C GLU A 5 6.56 -2.23 8.88
N MET A 6 6.75 -3.52 8.60
CA MET A 6 5.68 -4.34 8.03
C MET A 6 4.68 -4.74 9.10
N LEU A 7 3.39 -4.70 8.76
CA LEU A 7 2.34 -5.26 9.61
C LEU A 7 2.51 -6.78 9.69
N LYS A 8 2.31 -7.34 10.87
CA LYS A 8 2.53 -8.78 11.13
C LYS A 8 1.29 -9.52 11.57
N LYS A 9 0.36 -8.85 12.26
CA LYS A 9 -0.77 -9.52 12.91
C LYS A 9 -2.08 -9.27 12.18
N ASN A 10 -2.91 -10.31 12.10
CA ASN A 10 -4.19 -10.22 11.41
C ASN A 10 -5.11 -9.15 11.97
N TYR A 11 -5.12 -8.94 13.29
CA TYR A 11 -5.99 -7.93 13.89
C TYR A 11 -5.57 -6.51 13.48
N GLU A 12 -4.28 -6.29 13.21
CA GLU A 12 -3.80 -5.00 12.74
C GLU A 12 -4.31 -4.70 11.33
N TYR A 13 -4.25 -5.69 10.43
CA TYR A 13 -4.85 -5.58 9.10
C TYR A 13 -6.34 -5.30 9.17
N LYS A 14 -7.04 -6.06 10.00
CA LYS A 14 -8.49 -5.93 10.14
C LYS A 14 -8.88 -4.54 10.62
N ARG A 15 -8.15 -3.98 11.56
CA ARG A 15 -8.40 -2.63 12.08
C ARG A 15 -8.31 -1.59 10.97
N VAL A 16 -7.27 -1.66 10.14
CA VAL A 16 -7.07 -0.72 9.05
C VAL A 16 -8.14 -0.90 7.97
N LEU A 17 -8.47 -2.15 7.64
CA LEU A 17 -9.49 -2.45 6.63
C LEU A 17 -10.90 -2.03 7.05
N THR A 18 -11.18 -1.99 8.36
CA THR A 18 -12.50 -1.59 8.87
C THR A 18 -12.60 -0.11 9.22
N LYS A 19 -11.53 0.50 9.69
CA LYS A 19 -11.54 1.89 10.19
C LYS A 19 -10.71 2.85 9.35
N GLY A 20 -9.88 2.35 8.45
CA GLY A 20 -9.08 3.19 7.58
C GLY A 20 -9.90 3.81 6.47
N LYS A 21 -9.35 4.88 5.90
CA LYS A 21 -9.96 5.55 4.75
C LYS A 21 -9.56 4.85 3.47
N TYR A 22 -10.51 4.62 2.59
CA TYR A 22 -10.32 3.90 1.33
C TYR A 22 -9.89 4.82 0.20
N TYR A 23 -8.89 4.38 -0.56
CA TYR A 23 -8.43 5.05 -1.77
C TYR A 23 -8.25 4.01 -2.88
N SER A 24 -8.74 4.33 -4.07
CA SER A 24 -8.71 3.42 -5.20
C SER A 24 -7.81 3.95 -6.32
N GLY A 25 -6.86 3.11 -6.75
CA GLY A 25 -6.14 3.30 -7.99
C GLY A 25 -6.82 2.51 -9.11
N LYS A 26 -6.14 2.37 -10.24
CA LYS A 26 -6.65 1.59 -11.37
C LYS A 26 -6.52 0.08 -11.13
N TYR A 27 -5.42 -0.34 -10.56
CA TYR A 27 -5.05 -1.76 -10.36
C TYR A 27 -5.04 -2.16 -8.89
N ILE A 28 -4.59 -1.27 -8.02
CA ILE A 28 -4.51 -1.52 -6.58
C ILE A 28 -5.39 -0.54 -5.82
N GLU A 29 -5.69 -0.91 -4.59
CA GLU A 29 -6.44 -0.06 -3.68
C GLU A 29 -5.74 -0.04 -2.33
N ALA A 30 -6.04 0.97 -1.52
CA ALA A 30 -5.40 1.13 -0.23
C ALA A 30 -6.39 1.57 0.83
N PHE A 31 -6.15 1.10 2.05
CA PHE A 31 -6.79 1.62 3.24
C PHE A 31 -5.71 2.28 4.09
N ILE A 32 -5.96 3.50 4.51
CA ILE A 32 -4.99 4.31 5.25
C ILE A 32 -5.61 4.79 6.55
N LYS A 33 -4.89 4.56 7.64
CA LYS A 33 -5.30 5.01 8.97
C LYS A 33 -4.12 5.68 9.65
N THR A 34 -4.35 6.85 10.24
CA THR A 34 -3.32 7.48 11.07
C THR A 34 -3.08 6.61 12.30
N ASN A 35 -1.85 6.59 12.77
CA ASN A 35 -1.48 5.91 14.00
C ASN A 35 -0.82 6.92 14.95
N ASN A 36 -0.62 6.53 16.20
CA ASN A 36 0.01 7.39 17.21
C ASN A 36 1.50 7.12 17.35
N ASN A 37 2.13 6.74 16.24
CA ASN A 37 3.53 6.38 16.19
C ASN A 37 4.29 7.34 15.27
N ASN A 38 5.61 7.44 15.42
CA ASN A 38 6.44 8.21 14.48
C ASN A 38 6.89 7.40 13.29
N LYS A 39 6.43 6.17 13.17
CA LYS A 39 6.73 5.28 12.05
C LYS A 39 5.50 5.05 11.20
N ASN A 40 5.73 4.65 9.98
CA ASN A 40 4.68 4.10 9.14
C ASN A 40 4.64 2.58 9.28
N PHE A 41 3.47 2.01 9.08
CA PHE A 41 3.31 0.56 9.00
C PHE A 41 2.71 0.21 7.65
N LEU A 42 3.26 -0.79 7.01
CA LEU A 42 2.86 -1.23 5.67
C LEU A 42 2.33 -2.66 5.73
N GLY A 43 1.11 -2.84 5.24
CA GLY A 43 0.55 -4.16 5.03
C GLY A 43 0.23 -4.36 3.56
N ILE A 44 0.37 -5.58 3.07
CA ILE A 44 0.02 -5.95 1.71
C ILE A 44 -0.80 -7.23 1.77
N ALA A 45 -2.04 -7.16 1.33
CA ALA A 45 -2.97 -8.28 1.38
C ALA A 45 -3.46 -8.61 -0.02
N ILE A 46 -3.02 -9.74 -0.56
CA ILE A 46 -3.45 -10.25 -1.86
C ILE A 46 -4.29 -11.49 -1.64
N GLY A 47 -5.55 -11.46 -2.06
CA GLY A 47 -6.47 -12.57 -1.83
C GLY A 47 -6.02 -13.87 -2.47
N VAL A 48 -6.22 -14.98 -1.76
CA VAL A 48 -5.83 -16.31 -2.25
C VAL A 48 -6.57 -16.71 -3.52
N LYS A 49 -7.77 -16.15 -3.74
CA LYS A 49 -8.56 -16.41 -4.93
C LYS A 49 -8.10 -15.61 -6.16
N ILE A 50 -7.26 -14.61 -5.97
CA ILE A 50 -6.79 -13.75 -7.05
C ILE A 50 -5.75 -14.49 -7.90
N ALA A 51 -4.84 -15.21 -7.24
CA ALA A 51 -3.76 -15.90 -7.94
C ALA A 51 -3.11 -16.95 -7.02
N LYS A 52 -2.32 -17.83 -7.64
CA LYS A 52 -1.49 -18.80 -6.92
C LYS A 52 -0.42 -18.09 -6.09
N ALA A 53 0.13 -18.78 -5.09
CA ALA A 53 1.08 -18.22 -4.15
C ALA A 53 2.28 -17.53 -4.79
N VAL A 54 2.85 -18.11 -5.84
CA VAL A 54 4.01 -17.53 -6.56
C VAL A 54 3.65 -16.17 -7.14
N LYS A 55 2.48 -16.07 -7.76
CA LYS A 55 2.00 -14.82 -8.35
C LYS A 55 1.65 -13.78 -7.29
N ARG A 56 1.02 -14.21 -6.19
CA ARG A 56 0.73 -13.31 -5.07
C ARG A 56 2.01 -12.72 -4.48
N ASN A 57 3.02 -13.56 -4.28
CA ASN A 57 4.30 -13.11 -3.74
C ASN A 57 4.99 -12.12 -4.67
N HIS A 58 4.88 -12.34 -5.97
CA HIS A 58 5.42 -11.42 -6.97
C HIS A 58 4.74 -10.05 -6.88
N ILE A 59 3.41 -10.01 -6.78
CA ILE A 59 2.67 -8.75 -6.64
C ILE A 59 3.06 -8.02 -5.34
N LYS A 60 3.15 -8.76 -4.23
CA LYS A 60 3.58 -8.20 -2.96
C LYS A 60 4.96 -7.56 -3.06
N ARG A 61 5.87 -8.23 -3.74
CA ARG A 61 7.23 -7.73 -3.96
C ARG A 61 7.23 -6.44 -4.76
N LEU A 62 6.46 -6.37 -5.84
CA LEU A 62 6.34 -5.17 -6.66
C LEU A 62 5.78 -3.99 -5.86
N ILE A 63 4.78 -4.23 -5.02
CA ILE A 63 4.20 -3.19 -4.17
C ILE A 63 5.25 -2.72 -3.16
N ARG A 64 5.96 -3.63 -2.53
CA ARG A 64 6.99 -3.31 -1.54
C ARG A 64 8.13 -2.51 -2.16
N GLU A 65 8.59 -2.89 -3.34
CA GLU A 65 9.66 -2.18 -4.04
C GLU A 65 9.25 -0.76 -4.41
N ASN A 66 8.02 -0.59 -4.88
CA ASN A 66 7.48 0.74 -5.19
C ASN A 66 7.38 1.61 -3.94
N TYR A 67 6.85 1.05 -2.87
CA TYR A 67 6.75 1.78 -1.60
C TYR A 67 8.13 2.20 -1.09
N LYS A 68 9.09 1.31 -1.14
CA LYS A 68 10.46 1.58 -0.70
C LYS A 68 11.06 2.79 -1.43
N ASN A 69 10.79 2.91 -2.72
CA ASN A 69 11.29 4.02 -3.53
C ASN A 69 10.58 5.34 -3.24
N LEU A 70 9.39 5.31 -2.66
CA LEU A 70 8.61 6.50 -2.33
C LEU A 70 8.65 6.86 -0.84
N GLU A 71 9.19 5.99 -0.02
CA GLU A 71 9.11 6.09 1.44
C GLU A 71 9.58 7.43 2.00
N GLU A 72 10.66 7.97 1.48
CA GLU A 72 11.22 9.23 1.98
C GLU A 72 10.29 10.43 1.73
N LYS A 73 9.42 10.31 0.75
CA LYS A 73 8.47 11.35 0.38
C LYS A 73 7.14 11.25 1.12
N VAL A 74 6.97 10.23 1.92
CA VAL A 74 5.71 9.94 2.62
C VAL A 74 5.78 10.40 4.06
N ASN A 75 4.73 11.08 4.53
CA ASN A 75 4.61 11.51 5.91
C ASN A 75 4.59 10.30 6.85
N SER A 76 5.22 10.43 8.00
CA SER A 76 5.22 9.41 9.05
C SER A 76 3.89 9.42 9.82
N GLY A 77 3.63 8.34 10.55
CA GLY A 77 2.46 8.25 11.43
C GLY A 77 1.23 7.66 10.75
N ASN A 78 1.42 6.91 9.68
CA ASN A 78 0.31 6.30 8.95
C ASN A 78 0.48 4.79 8.80
N THR A 79 -0.62 4.07 8.88
CA THR A 79 -0.66 2.64 8.56
C THR A 79 -1.39 2.49 7.23
N VAL A 80 -0.74 1.87 6.26
CA VAL A 80 -1.25 1.71 4.90
C VAL A 80 -1.34 0.22 4.59
N VAL A 81 -2.50 -0.23 4.12
CA VAL A 81 -2.69 -1.59 3.64
C VAL A 81 -3.06 -1.53 2.16
N PHE A 82 -2.23 -2.14 1.32
CA PHE A 82 -2.49 -2.24 -0.11
C PHE A 82 -3.10 -3.59 -0.45
N LEU A 83 -4.03 -3.56 -1.42
CA LEU A 83 -4.68 -4.76 -1.96
C LEU A 83 -4.69 -4.67 -3.48
N TRP A 84 -4.70 -5.84 -4.14
CA TRP A 84 -4.94 -5.92 -5.57
C TRP A 84 -6.44 -5.96 -5.82
N LYS A 85 -6.93 -5.20 -6.78
CA LYS A 85 -8.35 -5.18 -7.11
C LYS A 85 -8.82 -6.52 -7.67
N LYS A 86 -9.89 -7.06 -7.12
CA LYS A 86 -10.39 -8.40 -7.46
C LYS A 86 -10.72 -8.59 -8.93
N LYS A 87 -11.21 -7.55 -9.59
CA LYS A 87 -11.66 -7.63 -10.99
C LYS A 87 -10.56 -7.33 -12.00
N ILE A 88 -9.37 -6.98 -11.56
CA ILE A 88 -8.25 -6.65 -12.45
C ILE A 88 -7.37 -7.88 -12.63
N ASP A 89 -7.16 -8.25 -13.91
CA ASP A 89 -6.31 -9.38 -14.25
C ASP A 89 -4.89 -9.14 -13.76
N ILE A 90 -4.29 -10.15 -13.14
CA ILE A 90 -2.94 -10.08 -12.59
C ILE A 90 -1.86 -9.88 -13.65
N LYS A 91 -2.16 -10.10 -14.93
CA LYS A 91 -1.23 -9.78 -16.03
C LYS A 91 -0.86 -8.31 -16.05
N ASN A 92 -1.69 -7.45 -15.45
CA ASN A 92 -1.43 -6.02 -15.33
C ASN A 92 -0.51 -5.67 -14.17
N ALA A 93 -0.09 -6.65 -13.37
CA ALA A 93 0.80 -6.43 -12.24
C ALA A 93 2.23 -6.27 -12.74
N ASN A 94 2.66 -5.04 -12.89
CA ASN A 94 4.04 -4.70 -13.19
C ASN A 94 4.44 -3.46 -12.40
N TYR A 95 5.73 -3.21 -12.36
CA TYR A 95 6.28 -2.11 -11.55
C TYR A 95 5.67 -0.76 -11.94
N LYS A 96 5.57 -0.48 -13.24
CA LYS A 96 5.09 0.81 -13.73
C LYS A 96 3.63 1.06 -13.35
N ASN A 97 2.76 0.08 -13.54
CA ASN A 97 1.34 0.22 -13.23
C ASN A 97 1.12 0.44 -11.74
N ILE A 98 1.84 -0.31 -10.91
CA ILE A 98 1.75 -0.18 -9.45
C ILE A 98 2.32 1.17 -9.01
N LYS A 99 3.42 1.60 -9.62
CA LYS A 99 4.02 2.91 -9.32
C LYS A 99 3.02 4.04 -9.55
N GLN A 100 2.37 4.06 -10.71
CA GLN A 100 1.40 5.09 -11.05
C GLN A 100 0.25 5.12 -10.04
N ASP A 101 -0.27 3.96 -9.69
CA ASP A 101 -1.37 3.86 -8.72
C ASP A 101 -0.94 4.32 -7.33
N MET A 102 0.22 3.90 -6.90
CA MET A 102 0.72 4.25 -5.56
C MET A 102 0.95 5.77 -5.44
N GLU A 103 1.55 6.38 -6.45
CA GLU A 103 1.72 7.83 -6.50
C GLU A 103 0.37 8.56 -6.47
N ASP A 104 -0.59 8.09 -7.26
CA ASP A 104 -1.93 8.65 -7.29
C ASP A 104 -2.63 8.54 -5.93
N ILE A 105 -2.56 7.37 -5.31
CA ILE A 105 -3.14 7.13 -3.98
C ILE A 105 -2.51 8.06 -2.93
N PHE A 106 -1.20 8.20 -2.94
CA PHE A 106 -0.52 9.07 -1.98
C PHE A 106 -0.81 10.55 -2.22
N HIS A 107 -1.03 10.97 -3.46
CA HIS A 107 -1.50 12.33 -3.75
C HIS A 107 -2.92 12.56 -3.23
N LYS A 108 -3.83 11.66 -3.54
CA LYS A 108 -5.23 11.75 -3.11
C LYS A 108 -5.37 11.76 -1.59
N SER A 109 -4.56 10.95 -0.91
CA SER A 109 -4.59 10.83 0.54
C SER A 109 -3.79 11.92 1.25
N LYS A 110 -3.09 12.75 0.51
CA LYS A 110 -2.21 13.82 1.04
C LYS A 110 -1.10 13.26 1.93
N LEU A 111 -0.65 12.04 1.64
CA LEU A 111 0.44 11.43 2.39
C LEU A 111 1.81 11.90 1.94
N PHE A 112 1.94 12.41 0.73
CA PHE A 112 3.23 12.97 0.30
C PHE A 112 3.54 14.24 1.08
N ILE A 113 4.80 14.38 1.48
CA ILE A 113 5.29 15.58 2.15
C ILE A 113 5.19 16.74 1.16
N GLU A 114 4.54 17.84 1.58
CA GLU A 114 4.45 19.03 0.75
C GLU A 114 5.80 19.75 0.72
N GLU A 115 6.29 20.01 -0.50
CA GLU A 115 7.46 20.86 -0.66
C GLU A 115 7.03 22.30 -0.53
N LYS A 116 7.55 22.97 0.50
CA LYS A 116 7.38 24.41 0.63
C LYS A 116 8.43 25.09 -0.26
N ARG A 117 7.95 25.89 -1.16
CA ARG A 117 8.81 26.75 -1.98
C ARG A 117 9.01 28.09 -1.30
#